data_ed270ee6191af4e60bdf739d098470f3
#
_entry.id   ed270ee6191af4e60bdf739d098470f3
#
_cell.length_a   1.000
_cell.length_b   1.000
_cell.length_c   1.000
_cell.angle_alpha   90.00
_cell.angle_beta   90.00
_cell.angle_gamma   90.00
#
_symmetry.space_group_name_H-M   'P 1'
#
loop_
_entity.id
_entity.type
_entity.pdbx_description
1 polymer ?
#
loop_
_entity_poly.entity_id
_entity_poly.type
_entity_poly.pdbx_seq_one_letter_code
_entity_poly.pdbx_strand_id
1 'polypeptide(L)'
;MAGSRAKQPELHQQEEPYYQVRTGKKKRTSARPQKLARADISVDYTISLVVTILVLVGVVMVFSASYMNTANRASFGHDPFFFLRRNIWWAAFGMVAMYVCSKFHYSYIRAFSGIIYLVSIAALIGVIVFGVAHGGATRWLDLPVIGQFQPSEVARAAVIFMLAAMVEKSPDSLKTWRGLIFFSGVVGFTVALIAYPGGMTASIITAAIGFGMIFVASPHFWRFAIAGAGGAVAVAVYLWQQYQVFVSGDGAFRGGRVMAWMDPFIDPLEAGFQTIQSLYAIASGGLFGLGIGQSRQSSFIPEPQNDMIFAIIVEELGLVGAGLILILFGILIWRGILVALNAPDTFSSMLAIGIVFAIAFPMIINIAVVTNTIPNTGVNLPFISYGGTSLMVTMALTGILLNISRHAKSG
;
A
#
# COMPACT_ATOMS: atom_id res chain seq x y z
N MET A 1 -50.81 -29.34 92.25
CA MET A 1 -51.80 -29.87 91.25
C MET A 1 -51.22 -29.84 89.89
N ALA A 2 -51.07 -31.04 89.25
CA ALA A 2 -50.94 -31.33 87.84
C ALA A 2 -50.18 -30.39 86.90
N GLY A 3 -49.10 -30.59 86.52
CA GLY A 3 -48.20 -31.35 85.75
C GLY A 3 -48.63 -31.65 84.32
N SER A 4 -48.19 -30.84 83.33
CA SER A 4 -48.32 -31.21 81.90
C SER A 4 -46.92 -31.23 81.30
N ARG A 5 -46.41 -32.43 81.03
CA ARG A 5 -45.21 -32.67 80.26
C ARG A 5 -45.53 -32.48 78.78
N ALA A 6 -44.93 -31.50 78.13
CA ALA A 6 -44.93 -31.39 76.65
C ALA A 6 -43.81 -32.30 76.05
N LYS A 7 -44.20 -33.15 75.10
CA LYS A 7 -43.33 -34.03 74.33
C LYS A 7 -42.49 -33.20 73.35
N GLN A 8 -41.18 -33.45 73.34
CA GLN A 8 -40.28 -33.00 72.28
C GLN A 8 -40.48 -33.88 71.05
N PRO A 9 -40.48 -33.30 69.84
CA PRO A 9 -40.45 -34.06 68.58
C PRO A 9 -39.03 -34.51 68.22
N GLU A 10 -38.95 -35.78 67.84
CA GLU A 10 -37.73 -36.43 67.35
C GLU A 10 -37.21 -35.76 66.06
N LEU A 11 -35.95 -35.37 66.06
CA LEU A 11 -35.20 -34.91 64.91
C LEU A 11 -34.81 -36.15 64.07
N HIS A 12 -35.44 -36.31 62.90
CA HIS A 12 -35.00 -37.20 61.84
C HIS A 12 -33.65 -36.74 61.38
N GLN A 13 -32.59 -37.48 61.62
CA GLN A 13 -31.31 -37.36 60.94
C GLN A 13 -31.48 -37.83 59.51
N GLN A 14 -31.41 -36.88 58.54
CA GLN A 14 -31.26 -37.24 57.17
C GLN A 14 -29.79 -37.60 56.90
N GLU A 15 -29.57 -38.88 56.59
CA GLU A 15 -28.28 -39.39 56.12
C GLU A 15 -27.95 -38.77 54.78
N GLU A 16 -26.87 -37.99 54.69
CA GLU A 16 -26.27 -37.54 53.44
C GLU A 16 -25.65 -38.71 52.67
N PRO A 17 -25.85 -38.92 51.41
CA PRO A 17 -25.22 -39.98 50.64
C PRO A 17 -23.73 -39.65 50.40
N TYR A 18 -22.89 -40.54 51.04
CA TYR A 18 -21.44 -40.61 50.78
C TYR A 18 -21.15 -40.82 49.30
N TYR A 19 -20.63 -39.77 48.62
CA TYR A 19 -20.06 -39.92 47.28
C TYR A 19 -18.76 -40.73 47.37
N GLN A 20 -18.81 -41.98 46.97
CA GLN A 20 -17.62 -42.80 46.74
C GLN A 20 -16.83 -42.25 45.57
N VAL A 21 -15.68 -41.62 45.85
CA VAL A 21 -14.69 -41.27 44.82
C VAL A 21 -14.10 -42.56 44.27
N ARG A 22 -14.62 -43.01 43.14
CA ARG A 22 -14.00 -44.07 42.33
C ARG A 22 -12.65 -43.59 41.81
N THR A 23 -11.55 -43.96 42.43
CA THR A 23 -10.20 -43.85 41.89
C THR A 23 -10.03 -44.82 40.70
N GLY A 24 -10.61 -44.45 39.58
CA GLY A 24 -10.36 -45.11 38.29
C GLY A 24 -8.98 -44.74 37.81
N LYS A 25 -8.01 -45.67 37.88
CA LYS A 25 -6.74 -45.58 37.15
C LYS A 25 -7.06 -45.37 35.67
N LYS A 26 -7.01 -44.10 35.19
CA LYS A 26 -7.00 -43.82 33.75
C LYS A 26 -5.78 -44.51 33.11
N LYS A 27 -5.99 -45.61 32.40
CA LYS A 27 -5.02 -46.13 31.44
C LYS A 27 -4.62 -44.98 30.54
N ARG A 28 -3.36 -44.51 30.66
CA ARG A 28 -2.73 -43.65 29.65
C ARG A 28 -2.66 -44.46 28.35
N THR A 29 -3.69 -44.35 27.52
CA THR A 29 -3.56 -44.68 26.13
C THR A 29 -2.52 -43.70 25.56
N SER A 30 -1.35 -44.21 25.25
CA SER A 30 -0.36 -43.50 24.44
C SER A 30 -0.99 -43.19 23.08
N ALA A 31 -1.64 -42.04 22.99
CA ALA A 31 -1.99 -41.48 21.67
C ALA A 31 -0.66 -41.37 20.93
N ARG A 32 -0.43 -42.26 19.94
CA ARG A 32 0.59 -42.02 18.92
C ARG A 32 0.44 -40.58 18.47
N PRO A 33 1.55 -39.78 18.41
CA PRO A 33 1.46 -38.46 17.83
C PRO A 33 0.86 -38.67 16.42
N GLN A 34 -0.38 -38.22 16.23
CA GLN A 34 -0.94 -38.06 14.92
C GLN A 34 0.11 -37.20 14.18
N LYS A 35 0.78 -37.79 13.20
CA LYS A 35 1.52 -37.04 12.20
C LYS A 35 0.52 -35.99 11.72
N LEU A 36 0.69 -34.74 12.20
CA LEU A 36 0.03 -33.60 11.62
C LEU A 36 0.20 -33.77 10.10
N ALA A 37 -0.90 -34.06 9.42
CA ALA A 37 -0.92 -34.05 7.98
C ALA A 37 -0.23 -32.73 7.61
N ARG A 38 0.86 -32.83 6.85
CA ARG A 38 1.48 -31.65 6.25
C ARG A 38 0.35 -30.99 5.51
N ALA A 39 -0.16 -29.87 6.09
CA ALA A 39 -1.08 -29.02 5.38
C ALA A 39 -0.46 -28.77 4.01
N ASP A 40 -1.19 -29.10 2.95
CA ASP A 40 -0.76 -28.81 1.61
C ASP A 40 -0.42 -27.33 1.57
N ILE A 41 0.88 -27.03 1.43
CA ILE A 41 1.43 -25.68 1.40
C ILE A 41 1.03 -25.11 0.03
N SER A 42 -0.24 -24.74 -0.11
CA SER A 42 -0.75 -24.16 -1.34
C SER A 42 -0.47 -22.65 -1.34
N VAL A 43 0.50 -22.28 -2.18
CA VAL A 43 0.72 -20.86 -2.54
C VAL A 43 -0.57 -20.31 -3.12
N ASP A 44 -0.91 -19.07 -2.78
CA ASP A 44 -2.00 -18.39 -3.46
C ASP A 44 -1.62 -18.03 -4.90
N TYR A 45 -1.82 -18.99 -5.80
CA TYR A 45 -1.52 -18.80 -7.23
C TYR A 45 -2.35 -17.67 -7.86
N THR A 46 -3.50 -17.32 -7.29
CA THR A 46 -4.34 -16.22 -7.77
C THR A 46 -3.60 -14.88 -7.68
N ILE A 47 -2.91 -14.63 -6.55
CA ILE A 47 -2.09 -13.41 -6.37
C ILE A 47 -1.00 -13.35 -7.45
N SER A 48 -0.25 -14.44 -7.64
CA SER A 48 0.83 -14.49 -8.63
C SER A 48 0.30 -14.29 -10.06
N LEU A 49 -0.80 -14.92 -10.41
CA LEU A 49 -1.43 -14.81 -11.73
C LEU A 49 -1.88 -13.36 -12.00
N VAL A 50 -2.65 -12.77 -11.06
CA VAL A 50 -3.18 -11.40 -11.20
C VAL A 50 -2.05 -10.39 -11.33
N VAL A 51 -1.01 -10.49 -10.50
CA VAL A 51 0.15 -9.58 -10.60
C VAL A 51 0.88 -9.74 -11.94
N THR A 52 1.05 -10.98 -12.40
CA THR A 52 1.67 -11.22 -13.72
C THR A 52 0.85 -10.59 -14.85
N ILE A 53 -0.48 -10.73 -14.82
CA ILE A 53 -1.37 -10.09 -15.81
C ILE A 53 -1.26 -8.57 -15.74
N LEU A 54 -1.30 -7.97 -14.54
CA LEU A 54 -1.18 -6.52 -14.36
C LEU A 54 0.17 -5.99 -14.90
N VAL A 55 1.28 -6.70 -14.65
CA VAL A 55 2.60 -6.33 -15.15
C VAL A 55 2.67 -6.44 -16.68
N LEU A 56 2.10 -7.51 -17.27
CA LEU A 56 2.05 -7.65 -18.74
C LEU A 56 1.21 -6.54 -19.39
N VAL A 57 0.05 -6.23 -18.81
CA VAL A 57 -0.75 -5.07 -19.24
C VAL A 57 0.06 -3.79 -19.11
N GLY A 58 0.79 -3.62 -17.99
CA GLY A 58 1.66 -2.46 -17.77
C GLY A 58 2.74 -2.32 -18.84
N VAL A 59 3.39 -3.41 -19.23
CA VAL A 59 4.41 -3.38 -20.30
C VAL A 59 3.82 -2.91 -21.63
N VAL A 60 2.64 -3.43 -21.99
CA VAL A 60 1.94 -3.04 -23.22
C VAL A 60 1.50 -1.57 -23.16
N MET A 61 0.88 -1.15 -22.06
CA MET A 61 0.34 0.20 -21.92
C MET A 61 1.43 1.27 -21.79
N VAL A 62 2.55 0.96 -21.11
CA VAL A 62 3.72 1.86 -21.08
C VAL A 62 4.29 2.07 -22.48
N PHE A 63 4.39 1.01 -23.28
CA PHE A 63 4.83 1.11 -24.66
C PHE A 63 3.86 1.98 -25.47
N SER A 64 2.56 1.68 -25.43
CA SER A 64 1.54 2.43 -26.15
C SER A 64 1.56 3.92 -25.78
N ALA A 65 1.54 4.22 -24.47
CA ALA A 65 1.52 5.60 -23.97
C ALA A 65 2.78 6.40 -24.33
N SER A 66 3.96 5.75 -24.40
CA SER A 66 5.24 6.44 -24.63
C SER A 66 5.69 6.51 -26.09
N TYR A 67 5.13 5.68 -26.96
CA TYR A 67 5.58 5.49 -28.34
C TYR A 67 5.76 6.79 -29.12
N MET A 68 4.70 7.61 -29.20
CA MET A 68 4.72 8.86 -29.97
C MET A 68 5.65 9.91 -29.34
N ASN A 69 5.69 9.98 -28.02
CA ASN A 69 6.56 10.94 -27.31
C ASN A 69 8.04 10.63 -27.51
N THR A 70 8.43 9.35 -27.52
CA THR A 70 9.83 8.95 -27.68
C THR A 70 10.28 9.02 -29.14
N ALA A 71 9.43 8.65 -30.10
CA ALA A 71 9.72 8.75 -31.53
C ALA A 71 9.96 10.20 -31.96
N ASN A 72 9.25 11.17 -31.38
CA ASN A 72 9.32 12.57 -31.80
C ASN A 72 10.34 13.42 -31.01
N ARG A 73 10.91 12.92 -29.89
CA ARG A 73 11.84 13.71 -29.08
C ARG A 73 13.29 13.28 -29.25
N ALA A 74 14.14 14.24 -29.61
CA ALA A 74 15.59 14.05 -29.71
C ALA A 74 16.25 13.62 -28.39
N SER A 75 15.68 14.00 -27.25
CA SER A 75 16.17 13.61 -25.92
C SER A 75 16.15 12.07 -25.67
N PHE A 76 15.35 11.34 -26.43
CA PHE A 76 15.29 9.87 -26.40
C PHE A 76 15.95 9.21 -27.62
N GLY A 77 16.69 9.99 -28.43
CA GLY A 77 17.34 9.51 -29.65
C GLY A 77 16.35 9.08 -30.73
N HIS A 78 15.13 9.60 -30.73
CA HIS A 78 14.03 9.19 -31.63
C HIS A 78 13.72 7.67 -31.57
N ASP A 79 13.98 7.02 -30.43
CA ASP A 79 13.80 5.60 -30.26
C ASP A 79 12.43 5.29 -29.59
N PRO A 80 11.44 4.79 -30.35
CA PRO A 80 10.11 4.48 -29.83
C PRO A 80 10.09 3.35 -28.81
N PHE A 81 11.13 2.51 -28.77
CA PHE A 81 11.24 1.36 -27.85
C PHE A 81 12.01 1.67 -26.57
N PHE A 82 12.41 2.92 -26.35
CA PHE A 82 13.23 3.33 -25.20
C PHE A 82 12.61 2.87 -23.85
N PHE A 83 11.35 3.26 -23.58
CA PHE A 83 10.68 2.88 -22.35
C PHE A 83 10.29 1.40 -22.32
N LEU A 84 9.91 0.81 -23.46
CA LEU A 84 9.59 -0.63 -23.52
C LEU A 84 10.75 -1.48 -23.05
N ARG A 85 11.96 -1.28 -23.59
CA ARG A 85 13.14 -2.06 -23.19
C ARG A 85 13.44 -1.89 -21.71
N ARG A 86 13.42 -0.68 -21.19
CA ARG A 86 13.67 -0.42 -19.78
C ARG A 86 12.58 -1.03 -18.89
N ASN A 87 11.32 -0.96 -19.29
CA ASN A 87 10.21 -1.53 -18.51
C ASN A 87 10.25 -3.07 -18.49
N ILE A 88 10.60 -3.72 -19.61
CA ILE A 88 10.80 -5.17 -19.65
C ILE A 88 11.91 -5.60 -18.67
N TRP A 89 13.05 -4.89 -18.63
CA TRP A 89 14.12 -5.19 -17.68
C TRP A 89 13.65 -5.03 -16.23
N TRP A 90 12.96 -3.94 -15.92
CA TRP A 90 12.44 -3.75 -14.57
C TRP A 90 11.36 -4.78 -14.19
N ALA A 91 10.50 -5.15 -15.12
CA ALA A 91 9.52 -6.22 -14.92
C ALA A 91 10.22 -7.58 -14.68
N ALA A 92 11.26 -7.92 -15.44
CA ALA A 92 12.03 -9.13 -15.26
C ALA A 92 12.73 -9.16 -13.88
N PHE A 93 13.41 -8.07 -13.49
CA PHE A 93 14.02 -7.95 -12.16
C PHE A 93 12.97 -8.01 -11.05
N GLY A 94 11.82 -7.36 -11.25
CA GLY A 94 10.70 -7.43 -10.32
C GLY A 94 10.14 -8.84 -10.16
N MET A 95 9.98 -9.61 -11.25
CA MET A 95 9.54 -11.00 -11.21
C MET A 95 10.55 -11.89 -10.46
N VAL A 96 11.85 -11.69 -10.70
CA VAL A 96 12.90 -12.40 -9.94
C VAL A 96 12.83 -12.03 -8.46
N ALA A 97 12.70 -10.73 -8.13
CA ALA A 97 12.57 -10.27 -6.75
C ALA A 97 11.32 -10.87 -6.08
N MET A 98 10.17 -10.89 -6.75
CA MET A 98 8.94 -11.51 -6.27
C MET A 98 9.14 -13.01 -6.00
N TYR A 99 9.77 -13.73 -6.92
CA TYR A 99 10.07 -15.16 -6.76
C TYR A 99 11.01 -15.41 -5.58
N VAL A 100 12.11 -14.67 -5.49
CA VAL A 100 13.10 -14.78 -4.41
C VAL A 100 12.44 -14.49 -3.06
N CYS A 101 11.75 -13.34 -2.93
CA CYS A 101 11.04 -12.99 -1.70
C CYS A 101 9.94 -13.99 -1.33
N SER A 102 9.33 -14.67 -2.31
CA SER A 102 8.36 -15.73 -2.04
C SER A 102 8.97 -16.99 -1.43
N LYS A 103 10.28 -17.21 -1.56
CA LYS A 103 10.99 -18.38 -1.02
C LYS A 103 11.62 -18.13 0.35
N PHE A 104 12.06 -16.90 0.62
CA PHE A 104 12.63 -16.54 1.90
C PHE A 104 11.56 -16.37 2.97
N HIS A 105 11.71 -17.04 4.11
CA HIS A 105 10.74 -16.98 5.20
C HIS A 105 10.68 -15.57 5.79
N TYR A 106 9.47 -15.04 5.99
CA TYR A 106 9.23 -13.69 6.53
C TYR A 106 9.84 -13.46 7.92
N SER A 107 10.19 -14.50 8.66
CA SER A 107 10.90 -14.38 9.95
C SER A 107 12.24 -13.65 9.85
N TYR A 108 12.92 -13.72 8.71
CA TYR A 108 14.15 -12.92 8.51
C TYR A 108 13.82 -11.43 8.47
N ILE A 109 12.71 -11.06 7.83
CA ILE A 109 12.25 -9.67 7.80
C ILE A 109 11.95 -9.19 9.23
N ARG A 110 11.31 -10.03 10.05
CA ARG A 110 11.06 -9.77 11.48
C ARG A 110 12.37 -9.48 12.23
N ALA A 111 13.34 -10.38 12.09
CA ALA A 111 14.61 -10.27 12.81
C ALA A 111 15.41 -9.00 12.43
N PHE A 112 15.36 -8.61 11.14
CA PHE A 112 16.13 -7.49 10.60
C PHE A 112 15.33 -6.22 10.39
N SER A 113 14.05 -6.16 10.77
CA SER A 113 13.16 -5.01 10.54
C SER A 113 13.74 -3.68 11.02
N GLY A 114 14.34 -3.65 12.22
CA GLY A 114 14.99 -2.46 12.77
C GLY A 114 16.21 -2.02 11.97
N ILE A 115 17.03 -2.97 11.52
CA ILE A 115 18.22 -2.68 10.69
C ILE A 115 17.79 -2.16 9.32
N ILE A 116 16.81 -2.81 8.69
CA ILE A 116 16.25 -2.39 7.39
C ILE A 116 15.70 -0.96 7.51
N TYR A 117 15.00 -0.66 8.61
CA TYR A 117 14.48 0.68 8.85
C TYR A 117 15.61 1.71 9.00
N LEU A 118 16.63 1.44 9.82
CA LEU A 118 17.77 2.34 9.99
C LEU A 118 18.55 2.58 8.68
N VAL A 119 18.79 1.53 7.89
CA VAL A 119 19.41 1.64 6.57
C VAL A 119 18.56 2.48 5.62
N SER A 120 17.25 2.34 5.65
CA SER A 120 16.34 3.15 4.83
C SER A 120 16.37 4.63 5.24
N ILE A 121 16.43 4.93 6.55
CA ILE A 121 16.58 6.30 7.05
C ILE A 121 17.95 6.89 6.61
N ALA A 122 19.02 6.11 6.70
CA ALA A 122 20.34 6.55 6.21
C ALA A 122 20.31 6.84 4.70
N ALA A 123 19.61 6.01 3.91
CA ALA A 123 19.43 6.25 2.48
C ALA A 123 18.59 7.52 2.18
N LEU A 124 17.56 7.81 2.99
CA LEU A 124 16.79 9.06 2.88
C LEU A 124 17.65 10.28 3.21
N ILE A 125 18.47 10.21 4.26
CA ILE A 125 19.44 11.28 4.58
C ILE A 125 20.46 11.43 3.44
N GLY A 126 20.89 10.31 2.84
CA GLY A 126 21.77 10.32 1.66
C GLY A 126 21.16 11.07 0.47
N VAL A 127 19.84 10.98 0.25
CA VAL A 127 19.15 11.78 -0.79
C VAL A 127 19.21 13.28 -0.48
N ILE A 128 19.11 13.68 0.76
CA ILE A 128 19.16 15.10 1.15
C ILE A 128 20.55 15.70 0.83
N VAL A 129 21.62 14.87 0.97
CA VAL A 129 23.00 15.33 0.77
C VAL A 129 23.48 15.15 -0.68
N PHE A 130 23.15 14.02 -1.31
CA PHE A 130 23.68 13.59 -2.62
C PHE A 130 22.59 13.46 -3.71
N GLY A 131 21.36 13.84 -3.42
CA GLY A 131 20.24 13.63 -4.35
C GLY A 131 20.37 14.44 -5.63
N VAL A 132 19.94 13.83 -6.73
CA VAL A 132 19.86 14.46 -8.05
C VAL A 132 18.45 15.00 -8.28
N ALA A 133 18.38 16.25 -8.76
CA ALA A 133 17.13 16.91 -9.06
C ALA A 133 16.55 16.39 -10.40
N HIS A 134 15.34 15.81 -10.35
CA HIS A 134 14.54 15.46 -11.51
C HIS A 134 13.13 16.04 -11.34
N GLY A 135 12.62 16.72 -12.38
CA GLY A 135 11.28 17.30 -12.31
C GLY A 135 11.08 18.32 -11.16
N GLY A 136 12.13 19.08 -10.78
CA GLY A 136 12.05 20.11 -9.74
C GLY A 136 12.12 19.60 -8.30
N ALA A 137 12.45 18.32 -8.07
CA ALA A 137 12.67 17.78 -6.72
C ALA A 137 13.84 16.79 -6.69
N THR A 138 14.64 16.84 -5.60
CA THR A 138 15.80 15.96 -5.37
C THR A 138 15.33 14.68 -4.67
N ARG A 139 14.92 13.66 -5.42
CA ARG A 139 14.31 12.43 -4.86
C ARG A 139 15.06 11.16 -5.23
N TRP A 140 16.04 11.26 -6.12
CA TRP A 140 16.71 10.15 -6.75
C TRP A 140 18.17 10.11 -6.39
N LEU A 141 18.72 8.91 -6.25
CA LEU A 141 20.14 8.65 -6.23
C LEU A 141 20.54 7.99 -7.54
N ASP A 142 21.52 8.55 -8.25
CA ASP A 142 22.09 7.90 -9.43
C ASP A 142 23.14 6.88 -8.99
N LEU A 143 22.80 5.60 -9.14
CA LEU A 143 23.70 4.50 -8.84
C LEU A 143 24.33 3.98 -10.14
N PRO A 144 25.66 3.78 -10.19
CA PRO A 144 26.37 3.46 -11.43
C PRO A 144 25.85 2.21 -12.18
N VAL A 145 25.25 1.25 -11.46
CA VAL A 145 24.81 -0.04 -12.01
C VAL A 145 23.29 -0.11 -12.20
N ILE A 146 22.54 0.49 -11.28
CA ILE A 146 21.08 0.36 -11.19
C ILE A 146 20.38 1.54 -11.88
N GLY A 147 21.12 2.65 -12.09
CA GLY A 147 20.58 3.91 -12.57
C GLY A 147 19.83 4.66 -11.47
N GLN A 148 18.71 5.30 -11.80
CA GLN A 148 17.94 6.10 -10.87
C GLN A 148 17.24 5.22 -9.84
N PHE A 149 17.66 5.35 -8.58
CA PHE A 149 17.10 4.65 -7.43
C PHE A 149 16.36 5.65 -6.54
N GLN A 150 15.14 5.30 -6.13
CA GLN A 150 14.30 6.14 -5.27
C GLN A 150 14.22 5.55 -3.85
N PRO A 151 14.99 6.06 -2.88
CA PRO A 151 15.03 5.53 -1.52
C PRO A 151 13.70 5.57 -0.76
N SER A 152 12.79 6.49 -1.09
CA SER A 152 11.46 6.56 -0.47
C SER A 152 10.60 5.31 -0.72
N GLU A 153 10.81 4.57 -1.81
CA GLU A 153 10.11 3.31 -2.07
C GLU A 153 10.54 2.22 -1.06
N VAL A 154 11.86 2.14 -0.81
CA VAL A 154 12.41 1.20 0.17
C VAL A 154 12.04 1.63 1.60
N ALA A 155 12.05 2.94 1.89
CA ALA A 155 11.65 3.46 3.19
C ALA A 155 10.17 3.16 3.51
N ARG A 156 9.29 3.21 2.51
CA ARG A 156 7.90 2.79 2.63
C ARG A 156 7.78 1.31 3.05
N ALA A 157 8.53 0.43 2.39
CA ALA A 157 8.58 -0.99 2.76
C ALA A 157 9.17 -1.17 4.18
N ALA A 158 10.21 -0.44 4.52
CA ALA A 158 10.85 -0.49 5.85
C ALA A 158 9.91 -0.04 6.97
N VAL A 159 9.07 0.98 6.74
CA VAL A 159 8.02 1.41 7.69
C VAL A 159 7.02 0.27 7.92
N ILE A 160 6.60 -0.42 6.87
CA ILE A 160 5.69 -1.58 7.00
C ILE A 160 6.33 -2.66 7.88
N PHE A 161 7.58 -3.02 7.62
CA PHE A 161 8.31 -4.04 8.38
C PHE A 161 8.49 -3.64 9.84
N MET A 162 8.88 -2.39 10.08
CA MET A 162 9.08 -1.85 11.43
C MET A 162 7.78 -1.81 12.22
N LEU A 163 6.70 -1.30 11.64
CA LEU A 163 5.40 -1.24 12.32
C LEU A 163 4.87 -2.64 12.64
N ALA A 164 4.97 -3.61 11.71
CA ALA A 164 4.56 -4.98 11.97
C ALA A 164 5.33 -5.60 13.15
N ALA A 165 6.66 -5.38 13.22
CA ALA A 165 7.48 -5.86 14.32
C ALA A 165 7.17 -5.14 15.66
N MET A 166 6.89 -3.85 15.63
CA MET A 166 6.51 -3.07 16.81
C MET A 166 5.16 -3.53 17.38
N VAL A 167 4.15 -3.76 16.52
CA VAL A 167 2.83 -4.25 16.93
C VAL A 167 2.95 -5.63 17.57
N GLU A 168 3.73 -6.54 16.97
CA GLU A 168 3.94 -7.88 17.56
C GLU A 168 4.63 -7.83 18.92
N LYS A 169 5.69 -7.00 19.04
CA LYS A 169 6.47 -6.89 20.28
C LYS A 169 5.70 -6.26 21.43
N SER A 170 4.78 -5.35 21.12
CA SER A 170 4.07 -4.56 22.14
C SER A 170 2.62 -4.30 21.76
N PRO A 171 1.76 -5.35 21.71
CA PRO A 171 0.39 -5.23 21.23
C PRO A 171 -0.47 -4.31 22.11
N ASP A 172 -0.18 -4.26 23.42
CA ASP A 172 -0.91 -3.42 24.37
C ASP A 172 -0.51 -1.93 24.33
N SER A 173 0.61 -1.60 23.69
CA SER A 173 1.08 -0.20 23.60
C SER A 173 0.07 0.69 22.90
N LEU A 174 -0.62 0.19 21.88
CA LEU A 174 -1.64 0.95 21.13
C LEU A 174 -2.95 1.19 21.90
N LYS A 175 -3.11 0.59 23.08
CA LYS A 175 -4.19 0.90 24.02
C LYS A 175 -3.94 2.23 24.77
N THR A 176 -2.71 2.75 24.76
CA THR A 176 -2.31 3.98 25.44
C THR A 176 -2.03 5.11 24.46
N TRP A 177 -2.23 6.36 24.89
CA TRP A 177 -1.85 7.52 24.09
C TRP A 177 -0.34 7.60 23.83
N ARG A 178 0.48 7.22 24.83
CA ARG A 178 1.95 7.23 24.70
C ARG A 178 2.41 6.28 23.60
N GLY A 179 1.84 5.09 23.56
CA GLY A 179 2.13 4.12 22.49
C GLY A 179 1.69 4.64 21.13
N LEU A 180 0.47 5.18 21.02
CA LEU A 180 -0.02 5.76 19.77
C LEU A 180 0.92 6.87 19.25
N ILE A 181 1.34 7.80 20.12
CA ILE A 181 2.30 8.86 19.76
C ILE A 181 3.64 8.27 19.32
N PHE A 182 4.14 7.23 20.00
CA PHE A 182 5.42 6.61 19.63
C PHE A 182 5.37 5.95 18.25
N PHE A 183 4.32 5.16 17.95
CA PHE A 183 4.13 4.54 16.63
C PHE A 183 3.93 5.60 15.53
N SER A 184 3.10 6.62 15.82
CA SER A 184 2.90 7.74 14.90
C SER A 184 4.19 8.56 14.70
N GLY A 185 5.05 8.65 15.71
CA GLY A 185 6.35 9.30 15.65
C GLY A 185 7.30 8.62 14.66
N VAL A 186 7.33 7.29 14.63
CA VAL A 186 8.13 6.52 13.65
C VAL A 186 7.67 6.82 12.23
N VAL A 187 6.34 6.81 11.99
CA VAL A 187 5.77 7.15 10.68
C VAL A 187 6.05 8.61 10.34
N GLY A 188 5.75 9.53 11.27
CA GLY A 188 5.91 10.97 11.06
C GLY A 188 7.36 11.38 10.78
N PHE A 189 8.32 10.77 11.47
CA PHE A 189 9.74 11.01 11.22
C PHE A 189 10.15 10.60 9.79
N THR A 190 9.74 9.42 9.36
CA THR A 190 10.02 8.95 7.98
C THR A 190 9.34 9.83 6.95
N VAL A 191 8.07 10.19 7.18
CA VAL A 191 7.27 11.09 6.32
C VAL A 191 7.94 12.45 6.19
N ALA A 192 8.44 13.02 7.29
CA ALA A 192 9.16 14.30 7.28
C ALA A 192 10.44 14.24 6.45
N LEU A 193 11.24 13.17 6.59
CA LEU A 193 12.46 12.97 5.80
C LEU A 193 12.15 12.80 4.29
N ILE A 194 11.05 12.15 3.93
CA ILE A 194 10.63 12.02 2.52
C ILE A 194 10.11 13.36 1.98
N ALA A 195 9.39 14.14 2.80
CA ALA A 195 8.79 15.40 2.40
C ALA A 195 9.82 16.50 2.18
N TYR A 196 10.90 16.51 2.98
CA TYR A 196 11.90 17.57 2.99
C TYR A 196 12.53 17.84 1.62
N PRO A 197 13.01 16.84 0.85
CA PRO A 197 13.53 17.06 -0.51
C PRO A 197 12.46 17.23 -1.58
N GLY A 198 11.21 17.48 -1.20
CA GLY A 198 10.08 17.70 -2.11
C GLY A 198 9.27 16.44 -2.45
N GLY A 199 9.44 15.34 -1.74
CA GLY A 199 8.76 14.06 -1.93
C GLY A 199 7.30 14.03 -1.42
N MET A 200 6.49 15.06 -1.64
CA MET A 200 5.14 15.18 -1.06
C MET A 200 4.25 13.97 -1.33
N THR A 201 4.23 13.48 -2.57
CA THR A 201 3.44 12.31 -2.97
C THR A 201 3.82 11.05 -2.21
N ALA A 202 5.13 10.73 -2.18
CA ALA A 202 5.64 9.56 -1.45
C ALA A 202 5.39 9.69 0.05
N SER A 203 5.42 10.92 0.60
CA SER A 203 5.10 11.21 2.00
C SER A 203 3.65 10.91 2.33
N ILE A 204 2.71 11.37 1.50
CA ILE A 204 1.27 11.13 1.67
C ILE A 204 0.97 9.63 1.65
N ILE A 205 1.53 8.90 0.69
CA ILE A 205 1.35 7.44 0.59
C ILE A 205 1.93 6.73 1.82
N THR A 206 3.16 7.09 2.22
CA THR A 206 3.81 6.48 3.39
C THR A 206 3.03 6.78 4.67
N ALA A 207 2.51 7.99 4.83
CA ALA A 207 1.64 8.36 5.93
C ALA A 207 0.34 7.54 5.92
N ALA A 208 -0.34 7.44 4.77
CA ALA A 208 -1.57 6.67 4.63
C ALA A 208 -1.37 5.19 5.01
N ILE A 209 -0.29 4.56 4.54
CA ILE A 209 0.06 3.18 4.87
C ILE A 209 0.34 3.05 6.37
N GLY A 210 1.22 3.89 6.92
CA GLY A 210 1.62 3.82 8.33
C GLY A 210 0.44 4.03 9.27
N PHE A 211 -0.34 5.10 9.06
CA PHE A 211 -1.54 5.37 9.88
C PHE A 211 -2.63 4.33 9.66
N GLY A 212 -2.80 3.79 8.44
CA GLY A 212 -3.71 2.68 8.16
C GLY A 212 -3.34 1.42 8.95
N MET A 213 -2.05 1.06 9.02
CA MET A 213 -1.58 -0.06 9.84
C MET A 213 -1.81 0.17 11.33
N ILE A 214 -1.51 1.37 11.84
CA ILE A 214 -1.76 1.75 13.24
C ILE A 214 -3.27 1.70 13.54
N PHE A 215 -4.12 2.15 12.62
CA PHE A 215 -5.57 2.09 12.75
C PHE A 215 -6.07 0.65 12.92
N VAL A 216 -5.63 -0.26 12.04
CA VAL A 216 -6.03 -1.67 12.11
C VAL A 216 -5.54 -2.35 13.38
N ALA A 217 -4.34 -1.99 13.86
CA ALA A 217 -3.77 -2.54 15.08
C ALA A 217 -4.36 -1.95 16.37
N SER A 218 -5.03 -0.79 16.29
CA SER A 218 -5.54 -0.09 17.49
C SER A 218 -6.96 -0.52 17.85
N PRO A 219 -7.24 -0.85 19.13
CA PRO A 219 -8.59 -1.23 19.57
C PRO A 219 -9.55 -0.04 19.68
N HIS A 220 -9.08 1.20 19.56
CA HIS A 220 -9.88 2.42 19.81
C HIS A 220 -10.01 3.28 18.55
N PHE A 221 -10.94 2.94 17.67
CA PHE A 221 -11.17 3.67 16.40
C PHE A 221 -11.49 5.16 16.58
N TRP A 222 -12.14 5.57 17.70
CA TRP A 222 -12.53 6.96 17.96
C TRP A 222 -11.35 7.93 18.04
N ARG A 223 -10.16 7.44 18.45
CA ARG A 223 -8.93 8.24 18.46
C ARG A 223 -8.53 8.67 17.05
N PHE A 224 -8.73 7.78 16.09
CA PHE A 224 -8.47 8.07 14.68
C PHE A 224 -9.56 8.96 14.09
N ALA A 225 -10.81 8.85 14.55
CA ALA A 225 -11.86 9.76 14.16
C ALA A 225 -11.52 11.21 14.57
N ILE A 226 -11.01 11.42 15.80
CA ILE A 226 -10.52 12.72 16.25
C ILE A 226 -9.31 13.18 15.46
N ALA A 227 -8.30 12.30 15.28
CA ALA A 227 -7.11 12.63 14.51
C ALA A 227 -7.45 12.93 13.04
N GLY A 228 -8.38 12.15 12.45
CA GLY A 228 -8.87 12.36 11.09
C GLY A 228 -9.64 13.67 10.94
N ALA A 229 -10.50 14.01 11.90
CA ALA A 229 -11.19 15.31 11.92
C ALA A 229 -10.19 16.47 12.02
N GLY A 230 -9.20 16.37 12.92
CA GLY A 230 -8.12 17.36 13.03
C GLY A 230 -7.28 17.47 11.74
N GLY A 231 -6.97 16.33 11.13
CA GLY A 231 -6.28 16.27 9.83
C GLY A 231 -7.11 16.91 8.70
N ALA A 232 -8.42 16.64 8.65
CA ALA A 232 -9.32 17.25 7.66
C ALA A 232 -9.38 18.79 7.81
N VAL A 233 -9.45 19.27 9.05
CA VAL A 233 -9.40 20.72 9.35
C VAL A 233 -8.05 21.29 8.89
N ALA A 234 -6.92 20.63 9.20
CA ALA A 234 -5.61 21.09 8.78
C ALA A 234 -5.47 21.15 7.25
N VAL A 235 -5.99 20.15 6.54
CA VAL A 235 -6.05 20.14 5.06
C VAL A 235 -6.93 21.26 4.54
N ALA A 236 -8.11 21.48 5.12
CA ALA A 236 -9.01 22.56 4.72
C ALA A 236 -8.35 23.93 4.91
N VAL A 237 -7.67 24.15 6.05
CA VAL A 237 -6.91 25.39 6.32
C VAL A 237 -5.77 25.55 5.32
N TYR A 238 -5.02 24.47 5.03
CA TYR A 238 -3.95 24.50 4.02
C TYR A 238 -4.49 24.87 2.64
N LEU A 239 -5.58 24.23 2.18
CA LEU A 239 -6.21 24.51 0.89
C LEU A 239 -6.71 25.98 0.84
N TRP A 240 -7.31 26.44 1.94
CA TRP A 240 -7.73 27.85 2.07
C TRP A 240 -6.55 28.82 1.95
N GLN A 241 -5.43 28.54 2.61
CA GLN A 241 -4.22 29.36 2.50
C GLN A 241 -3.68 29.38 1.07
N GLN A 242 -3.63 28.23 0.39
CA GLN A 242 -3.18 28.15 -1.00
C GLN A 242 -4.09 28.95 -1.95
N TYR A 243 -5.41 28.91 -1.69
CA TYR A 243 -6.39 29.71 -2.42
C TYR A 243 -6.14 31.21 -2.23
N GLN A 244 -5.91 31.67 -1.01
CA GLN A 244 -5.62 33.08 -0.71
C GLN A 244 -4.33 33.56 -1.38
N VAL A 245 -3.26 32.77 -1.33
CA VAL A 245 -1.99 33.07 -2.00
C VAL A 245 -2.16 33.17 -3.51
N PHE A 246 -2.98 32.34 -4.11
CA PHE A 246 -3.29 32.43 -5.54
C PHE A 246 -4.06 33.70 -5.88
N VAL A 247 -5.11 34.04 -5.12
CA VAL A 247 -5.94 35.23 -5.34
C VAL A 247 -5.15 36.53 -5.14
N SER A 248 -4.14 36.54 -4.26
CA SER A 248 -3.27 37.70 -4.03
C SER A 248 -2.21 37.94 -5.13
N GLY A 249 -2.12 37.04 -6.12
CA GLY A 249 -1.18 37.16 -7.22
C GLY A 249 0.26 36.69 -6.95
N ASP A 250 0.56 36.22 -5.73
CA ASP A 250 1.84 35.66 -5.32
C ASP A 250 1.99 34.17 -5.71
N GLY A 251 1.36 33.76 -6.82
CA GLY A 251 1.10 32.40 -7.26
C GLY A 251 2.34 31.49 -7.29
N ALA A 252 2.60 30.83 -6.16
CA ALA A 252 3.57 29.73 -6.12
C ALA A 252 3.02 28.50 -6.87
N PHE A 253 3.91 27.74 -7.52
CA PHE A 253 3.65 26.50 -8.25
C PHE A 253 2.66 25.50 -7.58
N ARG A 254 2.60 25.50 -6.24
CA ARG A 254 1.68 24.66 -5.48
C ARG A 254 0.25 25.20 -5.44
N GLY A 255 0.06 26.52 -5.40
CA GLY A 255 -1.25 27.17 -5.50
C GLY A 255 -1.92 26.87 -6.84
N GLY A 256 -1.17 26.90 -7.93
CA GLY A 256 -1.65 26.56 -9.26
C GLY A 256 -2.26 25.15 -9.37
N ARG A 257 -1.69 24.14 -8.69
CA ARG A 257 -2.24 22.76 -8.69
C ARG A 257 -3.59 22.65 -7.98
N VAL A 258 -3.79 23.40 -6.90
CA VAL A 258 -5.06 23.41 -6.15
C VAL A 258 -6.14 24.09 -6.98
N MET A 259 -5.80 25.21 -7.63
CA MET A 259 -6.73 25.91 -8.51
C MET A 259 -7.09 25.10 -9.74
N ALA A 260 -6.09 24.48 -10.39
CA ALA A 260 -6.31 23.57 -11.51
C ALA A 260 -7.15 22.33 -11.17
N TRP A 261 -7.19 21.94 -9.90
CA TRP A 261 -8.10 20.91 -9.41
C TRP A 261 -9.53 21.43 -9.26
N MET A 262 -9.71 22.65 -8.70
CA MET A 262 -11.04 23.24 -8.51
C MET A 262 -11.69 23.63 -9.84
N ASP A 263 -10.92 24.27 -10.72
CA ASP A 263 -11.31 24.60 -12.08
C ASP A 263 -10.07 24.55 -13.02
N PRO A 264 -9.88 23.45 -13.75
CA PRO A 264 -8.74 23.30 -14.62
C PRO A 264 -8.73 24.28 -15.82
N PHE A 265 -9.87 24.91 -16.12
CA PHE A 265 -9.98 25.87 -17.23
C PHE A 265 -9.55 27.29 -16.86
N ILE A 266 -9.24 27.58 -15.60
CA ILE A 266 -8.65 28.89 -15.21
C ILE A 266 -7.27 29.06 -15.83
N ASP A 267 -6.47 28.00 -15.88
CA ASP A 267 -5.14 27.99 -16.50
C ASP A 267 -4.96 26.74 -17.39
N PRO A 268 -5.58 26.72 -18.56
CA PRO A 268 -5.65 25.52 -19.40
C PRO A 268 -4.33 25.16 -20.10
N LEU A 269 -3.34 26.06 -20.12
CA LEU A 269 -2.08 25.87 -20.84
C LEU A 269 -0.92 25.44 -19.91
N GLU A 270 -1.01 25.71 -18.61
CA GLU A 270 0.04 25.39 -17.64
C GLU A 270 -0.48 24.42 -16.56
N ALA A 271 -1.00 24.95 -15.46
CA ALA A 271 -1.36 24.14 -14.29
C ALA A 271 -2.52 23.16 -14.53
N GLY A 272 -3.51 23.57 -15.35
CA GLY A 272 -4.70 22.77 -15.71
C GLY A 272 -4.46 21.82 -16.88
N PHE A 273 -3.41 22.04 -17.68
CA PHE A 273 -3.20 21.32 -18.94
C PHE A 273 -3.25 19.81 -18.81
N GLN A 274 -2.47 19.24 -17.90
CA GLN A 274 -2.39 17.79 -17.70
C GLN A 274 -3.73 17.20 -17.24
N THR A 275 -4.45 17.89 -16.38
CA THR A 275 -5.79 17.51 -15.89
C THR A 275 -6.82 17.52 -17.02
N ILE A 276 -6.85 18.58 -17.84
CA ILE A 276 -7.76 18.69 -18.98
C ILE A 276 -7.53 17.57 -19.99
N GLN A 277 -6.26 17.31 -20.33
CA GLN A 277 -5.93 16.24 -21.29
C GLN A 277 -6.30 14.85 -20.73
N SER A 278 -6.15 14.64 -19.42
CA SER A 278 -6.58 13.41 -18.76
C SER A 278 -8.10 13.22 -18.83
N LEU A 279 -8.88 14.27 -18.58
CA LEU A 279 -10.34 14.23 -18.71
C LEU A 279 -10.79 14.01 -20.15
N TYR A 280 -10.11 14.62 -21.13
CA TYR A 280 -10.38 14.38 -22.55
C TYR A 280 -10.07 12.94 -22.95
N ALA A 281 -8.97 12.34 -22.45
CA ALA A 281 -8.65 10.94 -22.67
C ALA A 281 -9.78 10.02 -22.15
N ILE A 282 -10.23 10.25 -20.92
CA ILE A 282 -11.33 9.47 -20.32
C ILE A 282 -12.62 9.64 -21.14
N ALA A 283 -12.96 10.86 -21.52
CA ALA A 283 -14.19 11.15 -22.26
C ALA A 283 -14.19 10.53 -23.67
N SER A 284 -13.03 10.53 -24.35
CA SER A 284 -12.89 10.00 -25.70
C SER A 284 -12.89 8.47 -25.77
N GLY A 285 -12.51 7.79 -24.67
CA GLY A 285 -12.43 6.33 -24.64
C GLY A 285 -13.77 5.61 -24.74
N GLY A 286 -14.87 6.23 -24.31
CA GLY A 286 -16.20 5.59 -24.33
C GLY A 286 -16.23 4.24 -23.63
N LEU A 287 -17.06 3.30 -24.12
CA LEU A 287 -17.20 1.97 -23.53
C LEU A 287 -16.06 1.01 -23.91
N PHE A 288 -15.64 1.01 -25.17
CA PHE A 288 -14.71 0.01 -25.72
C PHE A 288 -13.33 0.57 -26.10
N GLY A 289 -13.13 1.86 -25.97
CA GLY A 289 -11.86 2.53 -26.29
C GLY A 289 -11.67 2.79 -27.79
N LEU A 290 -10.59 3.51 -28.08
CA LEU A 290 -10.17 3.80 -29.46
C LEU A 290 -9.33 2.67 -30.09
N GLY A 291 -8.85 1.73 -29.27
CA GLY A 291 -7.90 0.68 -29.63
C GLY A 291 -6.48 0.97 -29.12
N ILE A 292 -5.70 -0.09 -28.88
CA ILE A 292 -4.31 0.00 -28.39
C ILE A 292 -3.46 0.76 -29.40
N GLY A 293 -2.67 1.74 -28.96
CA GLY A 293 -1.82 2.59 -29.80
C GLY A 293 -2.58 3.73 -30.50
N GLN A 294 -3.88 3.91 -30.23
CA GLN A 294 -4.71 4.93 -30.86
C GLN A 294 -5.01 6.12 -29.93
N SER A 295 -4.34 6.19 -28.78
CA SER A 295 -4.49 7.34 -27.88
C SER A 295 -4.03 8.63 -28.58
N ARG A 296 -4.91 9.61 -28.60
CA ARG A 296 -4.60 10.98 -29.09
C ARG A 296 -3.93 11.80 -27.99
N GLN A 297 -4.37 11.59 -26.75
CA GLN A 297 -3.93 12.40 -25.61
C GLN A 297 -2.52 12.02 -25.13
N SER A 298 -2.02 10.82 -25.48
CA SER A 298 -0.65 10.38 -25.15
C SER A 298 0.43 11.33 -25.73
N SER A 299 0.15 12.01 -26.84
CA SER A 299 1.08 12.97 -27.46
C SER A 299 1.12 14.32 -26.75
N PHE A 300 0.05 14.69 -26.05
CA PHE A 300 -0.08 15.98 -25.37
C PHE A 300 0.31 15.89 -23.89
N ILE A 301 -0.07 14.80 -23.20
CA ILE A 301 0.23 14.62 -21.78
C ILE A 301 1.75 14.50 -21.58
N PRO A 302 2.35 15.31 -20.69
CA PRO A 302 3.74 15.12 -20.30
C PRO A 302 3.91 13.78 -19.57
N GLU A 303 4.81 12.93 -20.01
CA GLU A 303 5.12 11.63 -19.41
C GLU A 303 3.88 10.75 -19.13
N PRO A 304 3.02 10.48 -20.13
CA PRO A 304 1.75 9.78 -19.94
C PRO A 304 1.92 8.33 -19.41
N GLN A 305 3.11 7.76 -19.57
CA GLN A 305 3.47 6.42 -19.08
C GLN A 305 3.65 6.36 -17.55
N ASN A 306 3.69 7.48 -16.84
CA ASN A 306 3.92 7.55 -15.40
C ASN A 306 2.59 7.62 -14.62
N ASP A 307 2.21 8.81 -14.18
CA ASP A 307 1.07 9.05 -13.29
C ASP A 307 -0.28 9.14 -14.01
N MET A 308 -0.30 9.44 -15.31
CA MET A 308 -1.52 9.57 -16.11
C MET A 308 -1.86 8.33 -16.96
N ILE A 309 -1.16 7.22 -16.73
CA ILE A 309 -1.34 6.01 -17.54
C ILE A 309 -2.77 5.47 -17.50
N PHE A 310 -3.48 5.64 -16.38
CA PHE A 310 -4.86 5.18 -16.27
C PHE A 310 -5.80 5.94 -17.22
N ALA A 311 -5.57 7.24 -17.50
CA ALA A 311 -6.32 7.97 -18.50
C ALA A 311 -6.12 7.39 -19.90
N ILE A 312 -4.87 7.06 -20.25
CA ILE A 312 -4.55 6.42 -21.52
C ILE A 312 -5.18 5.02 -21.64
N ILE A 313 -5.20 4.27 -20.54
CA ILE A 313 -5.89 2.97 -20.49
C ILE A 313 -7.38 3.14 -20.78
N VAL A 314 -8.04 4.14 -20.19
CA VAL A 314 -9.46 4.40 -20.46
C VAL A 314 -9.65 4.85 -21.90
N GLU A 315 -8.78 5.68 -22.45
CA GLU A 315 -8.86 6.14 -23.85
C GLU A 315 -8.72 4.97 -24.84
N GLU A 316 -7.75 4.08 -24.61
CA GLU A 316 -7.44 2.99 -25.56
C GLU A 316 -8.33 1.76 -25.36
N LEU A 317 -8.64 1.36 -24.12
CA LEU A 317 -9.39 0.14 -23.80
C LEU A 317 -10.84 0.41 -23.38
N GLY A 318 -11.21 1.66 -23.23
CA GLY A 318 -12.55 2.07 -22.79
C GLY A 318 -12.83 1.77 -21.32
N LEU A 319 -14.04 2.08 -20.90
CA LEU A 319 -14.50 1.78 -19.53
C LEU A 319 -14.50 0.28 -19.22
N VAL A 320 -14.73 -0.57 -20.22
CA VAL A 320 -14.70 -2.05 -20.06
C VAL A 320 -13.29 -2.51 -19.73
N GLY A 321 -12.28 -2.09 -20.49
CA GLY A 321 -10.88 -2.46 -20.24
C GLY A 321 -10.37 -1.91 -18.91
N ALA A 322 -10.65 -0.64 -18.60
CA ALA A 322 -10.32 -0.04 -17.31
C ALA A 322 -11.03 -0.77 -16.15
N GLY A 323 -12.31 -1.12 -16.31
CA GLY A 323 -13.08 -1.89 -15.34
C GLY A 323 -12.49 -3.27 -15.06
N LEU A 324 -12.02 -3.99 -16.09
CA LEU A 324 -11.33 -5.26 -15.91
C LEU A 324 -10.04 -5.12 -15.09
N ILE A 325 -9.26 -4.06 -15.33
CA ILE A 325 -8.06 -3.77 -14.55
C ILE A 325 -8.42 -3.48 -13.08
N LEU A 326 -9.48 -2.71 -12.83
CA LEU A 326 -9.96 -2.44 -11.47
C LEU A 326 -10.44 -3.73 -10.77
N ILE A 327 -11.08 -4.63 -11.50
CA ILE A 327 -11.48 -5.94 -10.97
C ILE A 327 -10.23 -6.77 -10.59
N LEU A 328 -9.19 -6.77 -11.41
CA LEU A 328 -7.92 -7.46 -11.08
C LEU A 328 -7.29 -6.88 -9.80
N PHE A 329 -7.25 -5.55 -9.65
CA PHE A 329 -6.81 -4.95 -8.39
C PHE A 329 -7.72 -5.32 -7.22
N GLY A 330 -9.03 -5.34 -7.41
CA GLY A 330 -10.00 -5.77 -6.40
C GLY A 330 -9.76 -7.20 -5.94
N ILE A 331 -9.51 -8.13 -6.87
CA ILE A 331 -9.15 -9.52 -6.58
C ILE A 331 -7.83 -9.59 -5.79
N LEU A 332 -6.82 -8.83 -6.21
CA LEU A 332 -5.51 -8.81 -5.55
C LEU A 332 -5.62 -8.32 -4.10
N ILE A 333 -6.33 -7.21 -3.88
CA ILE A 333 -6.58 -6.64 -2.55
C ILE A 333 -7.37 -7.61 -1.68
N TRP A 334 -8.45 -8.18 -2.23
CA TRP A 334 -9.29 -9.16 -1.55
C TRP A 334 -8.49 -10.40 -1.10
N ARG A 335 -7.70 -10.99 -2.02
CA ARG A 335 -6.84 -12.14 -1.69
C ARG A 335 -5.78 -11.75 -0.66
N GLY A 336 -5.19 -10.56 -0.76
CA GLY A 336 -4.24 -10.06 0.23
C GLY A 336 -4.85 -9.91 1.63
N ILE A 337 -6.10 -9.43 1.73
CA ILE A 337 -6.83 -9.35 3.00
C ILE A 337 -7.07 -10.77 3.56
N LEU A 338 -7.47 -11.73 2.72
CA LEU A 338 -7.66 -13.12 3.16
C LEU A 338 -6.35 -13.72 3.69
N VAL A 339 -5.20 -13.45 3.04
CA VAL A 339 -3.88 -13.86 3.54
C VAL A 339 -3.59 -13.23 4.90
N ALA A 340 -3.91 -11.97 5.10
CA ALA A 340 -3.71 -11.27 6.38
C ALA A 340 -4.58 -11.86 7.51
N LEU A 341 -5.84 -12.18 7.23
CA LEU A 341 -6.78 -12.77 8.21
C LEU A 341 -6.38 -14.19 8.61
N ASN A 342 -5.82 -14.98 7.68
CA ASN A 342 -5.41 -16.36 7.90
C ASN A 342 -3.91 -16.49 8.28
N ALA A 343 -3.22 -15.37 8.48
CA ALA A 343 -1.80 -15.36 8.82
C ALA A 343 -1.54 -16.06 10.17
N PRO A 344 -0.40 -16.77 10.33
CA PRO A 344 -0.13 -17.60 11.51
C PRO A 344 0.15 -16.79 12.77
N ASP A 345 0.68 -15.59 12.64
CA ASP A 345 1.07 -14.73 13.77
C ASP A 345 0.77 -13.25 13.49
N THR A 346 0.84 -12.41 14.53
CA THR A 346 0.53 -10.98 14.47
C THR A 346 1.47 -10.23 13.53
N PHE A 347 2.75 -10.59 13.49
CA PHE A 347 3.72 -9.95 12.59
C PHE A 347 3.33 -10.16 11.14
N SER A 348 3.10 -11.40 10.72
CA SER A 348 2.74 -11.73 9.34
C SER A 348 1.39 -11.16 8.94
N SER A 349 0.41 -11.12 9.86
CA SER A 349 -0.87 -10.46 9.62
C SER A 349 -0.71 -8.96 9.35
N MET A 350 0.02 -8.24 10.23
CA MET A 350 0.29 -6.81 10.07
C MET A 350 1.14 -6.52 8.83
N LEU A 351 2.10 -7.39 8.53
CA LEU A 351 2.92 -7.29 7.33
C LEU A 351 2.07 -7.43 6.06
N ALA A 352 1.17 -8.41 6.01
CA ALA A 352 0.26 -8.60 4.88
C ALA A 352 -0.68 -7.40 4.71
N ILE A 353 -1.25 -6.85 5.79
CA ILE A 353 -2.07 -5.63 5.76
C ILE A 353 -1.27 -4.44 5.21
N GLY A 354 -0.03 -4.24 5.69
CA GLY A 354 0.83 -3.17 5.19
C GLY A 354 1.13 -3.30 3.69
N ILE A 355 1.35 -4.52 3.20
CA ILE A 355 1.55 -4.78 1.77
C ILE A 355 0.28 -4.50 0.97
N VAL A 356 -0.88 -4.90 1.47
CA VAL A 356 -2.18 -4.59 0.83
C VAL A 356 -2.37 -3.08 0.74
N PHE A 357 -2.07 -2.32 1.78
CA PHE A 357 -2.15 -0.85 1.76
C PHE A 357 -1.14 -0.23 0.80
N ALA A 358 0.07 -0.80 0.68
CA ALA A 358 1.08 -0.34 -0.27
C ALA A 358 0.66 -0.51 -1.74
N ILE A 359 -0.29 -1.39 -2.02
CA ILE A 359 -0.90 -1.57 -3.35
C ILE A 359 -2.18 -0.73 -3.48
N ALA A 360 -3.06 -0.79 -2.48
CA ALA A 360 -4.38 -0.18 -2.56
C ALA A 360 -4.34 1.36 -2.56
N PHE A 361 -3.55 1.99 -1.67
CA PHE A 361 -3.55 3.45 -1.59
C PHE A 361 -2.99 4.13 -2.84
N PRO A 362 -1.83 3.72 -3.42
CA PRO A 362 -1.38 4.32 -4.67
C PRO A 362 -2.37 4.12 -5.81
N MET A 363 -3.02 2.95 -5.92
CA MET A 363 -4.04 2.69 -6.93
C MET A 363 -5.22 3.66 -6.77
N ILE A 364 -5.79 3.77 -5.58
CA ILE A 364 -6.93 4.65 -5.31
C ILE A 364 -6.58 6.12 -5.58
N ILE A 365 -5.40 6.56 -5.11
CA ILE A 365 -4.93 7.93 -5.29
C ILE A 365 -4.70 8.22 -6.78
N ASN A 366 -4.06 7.32 -7.54
CA ASN A 366 -3.85 7.50 -8.96
C ASN A 366 -5.17 7.69 -9.72
N ILE A 367 -6.16 6.83 -9.48
CA ILE A 367 -7.48 6.93 -10.11
C ILE A 367 -8.16 8.24 -9.71
N ALA A 368 -8.11 8.64 -8.45
CA ALA A 368 -8.70 9.88 -7.96
C ALA A 368 -8.04 11.12 -8.57
N VAL A 369 -6.73 11.10 -8.83
CA VAL A 369 -6.00 12.16 -9.54
C VAL A 369 -6.44 12.24 -10.99
N VAL A 370 -6.42 11.11 -11.69
CA VAL A 370 -6.73 11.02 -13.12
C VAL A 370 -8.16 11.44 -13.42
N THR A 371 -9.10 11.17 -12.49
CA THR A 371 -10.51 11.60 -12.57
C THR A 371 -10.76 13.00 -12.02
N ASN A 372 -9.71 13.75 -11.67
CA ASN A 372 -9.79 15.08 -11.04
C ASN A 372 -10.63 15.10 -9.75
N THR A 373 -10.73 13.97 -9.02
CA THR A 373 -11.40 13.91 -7.71
C THR A 373 -10.57 14.55 -6.62
N ILE A 374 -9.24 14.47 -6.74
CA ILE A 374 -8.26 15.10 -5.85
C ILE A 374 -7.20 15.86 -6.68
N PRO A 375 -6.48 16.84 -6.09
CA PRO A 375 -5.42 17.56 -6.79
C PRO A 375 -4.34 16.63 -7.34
N ASN A 376 -3.73 17.01 -8.47
CA ASN A 376 -2.66 16.21 -9.09
C ASN A 376 -1.45 16.06 -8.17
N THR A 377 -1.12 14.81 -7.84
CA THR A 377 -0.05 14.44 -6.91
C THR A 377 1.10 13.63 -7.55
N GLY A 378 0.98 13.19 -8.80
CA GLY A 378 2.02 12.41 -9.48
C GLY A 378 2.26 11.03 -8.87
N VAL A 379 1.20 10.28 -8.57
CA VAL A 379 1.26 8.91 -8.03
C VAL A 379 1.22 7.90 -9.17
N ASN A 380 2.19 7.00 -9.22
CA ASN A 380 2.19 5.89 -10.18
C ASN A 380 1.15 4.82 -9.83
N LEU A 381 0.53 4.23 -10.85
CA LEU A 381 -0.36 3.08 -10.69
C LEU A 381 0.49 1.80 -10.48
N PRO A 382 0.35 1.07 -9.35
CA PRO A 382 1.15 -0.11 -9.07
C PRO A 382 1.10 -1.14 -10.21
N PHE A 383 2.23 -1.80 -10.48
CA PHE A 383 2.44 -2.81 -11.52
C PHE A 383 2.30 -2.33 -12.97
N ILE A 384 1.57 -1.24 -13.23
CA ILE A 384 1.22 -0.79 -14.59
C ILE A 384 2.08 0.40 -15.02
N SER A 385 2.16 1.48 -14.20
CA SER A 385 2.95 2.67 -14.55
C SER A 385 4.43 2.37 -14.72
N TYR A 386 5.08 3.13 -15.56
CA TYR A 386 6.54 3.13 -15.64
C TYR A 386 7.14 3.66 -14.33
N GLY A 387 7.95 2.83 -13.67
CA GLY A 387 8.57 3.21 -12.40
C GLY A 387 9.49 2.10 -11.91
N GLY A 388 10.73 2.08 -12.41
CA GLY A 388 11.67 0.99 -12.19
C GLY A 388 11.77 0.50 -10.75
N THR A 389 12.17 1.38 -9.84
CA THR A 389 12.33 1.05 -8.40
C THR A 389 10.98 0.73 -7.75
N SER A 390 9.92 1.48 -8.08
CA SER A 390 8.59 1.28 -7.52
C SER A 390 8.01 -0.07 -7.91
N LEU A 391 8.13 -0.45 -9.19
CA LEU A 391 7.69 -1.75 -9.70
C LEU A 391 8.43 -2.89 -8.99
N MET A 392 9.77 -2.81 -8.90
CA MET A 392 10.59 -3.83 -8.26
C MET A 392 10.24 -4.00 -6.78
N VAL A 393 10.11 -2.92 -6.02
CA VAL A 393 9.76 -2.95 -4.58
C VAL A 393 8.35 -3.50 -4.37
N THR A 394 7.38 -3.08 -5.20
CA THR A 394 6.00 -3.57 -5.08
C THR A 394 5.90 -5.06 -5.40
N MET A 395 6.65 -5.54 -6.40
CA MET A 395 6.73 -6.96 -6.71
C MET A 395 7.44 -7.76 -5.62
N ALA A 396 8.51 -7.23 -5.02
CA ALA A 396 9.18 -7.85 -3.88
C ALA A 396 8.24 -7.97 -2.67
N LEU A 397 7.47 -6.91 -2.35
CA LEU A 397 6.44 -6.94 -1.32
C LEU A 397 5.37 -7.99 -1.61
N THR A 398 4.93 -8.11 -2.86
CA THR A 398 3.99 -9.16 -3.27
C THR A 398 4.60 -10.56 -3.10
N GLY A 399 5.90 -10.72 -3.36
CA GLY A 399 6.63 -11.96 -3.07
C GLY A 399 6.59 -12.33 -1.58
N ILE A 400 6.72 -11.35 -0.70
CA ILE A 400 6.57 -11.54 0.76
C ILE A 400 5.13 -11.95 1.09
N LEU A 401 4.12 -11.34 0.48
CA LEU A 401 2.72 -11.72 0.66
C LEU A 401 2.46 -13.17 0.23
N LEU A 402 3.05 -13.60 -0.89
CA LEU A 402 3.02 -15.01 -1.34
C LEU A 402 3.73 -15.94 -0.35
N ASN A 403 4.80 -15.50 0.31
CA ASN A 403 5.47 -16.28 1.36
C ASN A 403 4.55 -16.45 2.57
N ILE A 404 3.88 -15.39 3.01
CA ILE A 404 2.92 -15.45 4.11
C ILE A 404 1.77 -16.41 3.76
N SER A 405 1.24 -16.35 2.52
CA SER A 405 0.15 -17.23 2.10
C SER A 405 0.50 -18.72 2.19
N ARG A 406 1.76 -19.09 1.97
CA ARG A 406 2.24 -20.49 2.16
C ARG A 406 2.15 -20.99 3.59
N HIS A 407 2.23 -20.09 4.55
CA HIS A 407 2.23 -20.41 5.97
C HIS A 407 0.88 -20.10 6.62
N ALA A 408 -0.07 -19.55 5.86
CA ALA A 408 -1.41 -19.25 6.31
C ALA A 408 -2.15 -20.55 6.71
N LYS A 409 -3.01 -20.46 7.72
CA LYS A 409 -3.88 -21.57 8.12
C LYS A 409 -4.86 -21.81 6.96
N SER A 410 -4.92 -23.05 6.47
CA SER A 410 -5.99 -23.46 5.57
C SER A 410 -7.32 -23.33 6.33
N GLY A 411 -8.14 -22.35 5.92
CA GLY A 411 -9.48 -22.15 6.44
C GLY A 411 -10.44 -23.23 5.98
#